data_433bbef9fb2baf0215df09971f6759d8
#
_entry.id   433bbef9fb2baf0215df09971f6759d8
#
_cell.length_a   1.000
_cell.length_b   1.000
_cell.length_c   1.000
_cell.angle_alpha   90.00
_cell.angle_beta   90.00
_cell.angle_gamma   90.00
#
_symmetry.space_group_name_H-M   'P 1'
#
loop_
_entity.id
_entity.type
_entity.pdbx_description
1 polymer ?
#
loop_
_entity_poly.entity_id
_entity_poly.type
_entity_poly.pdbx_seq_one_letter_code
_entity_poly.pdbx_strand_id
1 'polypeptide(L)'
;NYALSAQTERGWLVNFKTGGDSISSTSVEPNETANITVDVTPPENIAEGTYKIPIVAESGNTTATLELEAVITGSYDLELTTPDGNLSTDITAGRDKNVELVVRNTGTAKLTDISLKATTPPEWEVEFDKETIPELEPGNSETVKAKVKASKNAIAGDYVASFSASTAEKSADATYRLSVKTSTLWGVVAVFIIVGVVAGLYYIVRKYGRR
;
A
#
# COMPACT_ATOMS: atom_id res chain seq x y z
N ASN A 1 8.25 52.85 -0.57
CA ASN A 1 8.48 51.46 -0.12
C ASN A 1 7.17 50.71 -0.16
N TYR A 2 7.19 49.51 -0.73
CA TYR A 2 6.07 48.59 -0.79
C TYR A 2 6.40 47.36 0.08
N ALA A 3 5.57 47.08 1.08
CA ALA A 3 5.65 45.84 1.83
C ALA A 3 5.04 44.71 0.99
N LEU A 4 5.70 43.56 0.97
CA LEU A 4 5.31 42.40 0.18
C LEU A 4 4.80 41.29 1.12
N SER A 5 3.66 40.76 0.79
CA SER A 5 3.07 39.62 1.52
C SER A 5 2.35 38.65 0.59
N ALA A 6 2.14 37.41 1.05
CA ALA A 6 1.33 36.43 0.37
C ALA A 6 0.26 35.90 1.32
N GLN A 7 -0.94 35.67 0.81
CA GLN A 7 -2.01 35.05 1.55
C GLN A 7 -2.14 33.60 1.10
N THR A 8 -1.68 32.69 1.94
CA THR A 8 -1.66 31.25 1.62
C THR A 8 -2.30 30.44 2.73
N GLU A 9 -2.74 29.25 2.39
CA GLU A 9 -3.12 28.25 3.37
C GLU A 9 -1.90 27.79 4.20
N ARG A 10 -2.18 27.14 5.30
CA ARG A 10 -1.14 26.67 6.22
C ARG A 10 -0.19 25.68 5.55
N GLY A 11 1.10 25.92 5.70
CA GLY A 11 2.18 25.04 5.20
C GLY A 11 2.83 25.48 3.90
N TRP A 12 2.25 26.44 3.17
CA TRP A 12 2.92 27.05 2.02
C TRP A 12 4.03 28.01 2.49
N LEU A 13 5.16 27.96 1.81
CA LEU A 13 6.24 28.93 2.00
C LEU A 13 6.34 29.81 0.75
N VAL A 14 6.20 31.12 0.95
CA VAL A 14 6.37 32.12 -0.11
C VAL A 14 7.50 33.05 0.27
N ASN A 15 8.51 33.14 -0.59
CA ASN A 15 9.68 33.95 -0.38
C ASN A 15 9.88 34.90 -1.56
N PHE A 16 10.00 36.20 -1.24
CA PHE A 16 10.25 37.24 -2.23
C PHE A 16 11.75 37.50 -2.31
N LYS A 17 12.29 37.64 -3.52
CA LYS A 17 13.73 37.87 -3.76
C LYS A 17 13.97 38.97 -4.78
N THR A 18 15.06 39.69 -4.59
CA THR A 18 15.64 40.59 -5.58
C THR A 18 17.15 40.41 -5.63
N GLY A 19 17.70 40.25 -6.82
CA GLY A 19 19.15 40.00 -6.98
C GLY A 19 19.69 38.73 -6.29
N GLY A 20 18.80 37.81 -5.89
CA GLY A 20 19.13 36.58 -5.14
C GLY A 20 18.89 36.68 -3.63
N ASP A 21 18.74 37.85 -3.07
CA ASP A 21 18.50 38.07 -1.64
C ASP A 21 17.04 38.11 -1.30
N SER A 22 16.66 37.49 -0.15
CA SER A 22 15.29 37.50 0.37
C SER A 22 14.91 38.87 0.90
N ILE A 23 13.74 39.34 0.50
CA ILE A 23 13.21 40.66 0.88
C ILE A 23 11.78 40.56 1.42
N SER A 24 11.37 41.47 2.28
CA SER A 24 9.98 41.68 2.74
C SER A 24 9.38 43.00 2.22
N SER A 25 10.20 43.86 1.62
CA SER A 25 9.76 45.09 1.01
C SER A 25 10.71 45.53 -0.10
N THR A 26 10.21 46.36 -1.03
CA THR A 26 11.02 46.94 -2.11
C THR A 26 10.69 48.41 -2.26
N SER A 27 11.66 49.20 -2.74
CA SER A 27 11.47 50.61 -3.10
C SER A 27 11.42 50.72 -4.62
N VAL A 28 10.44 51.46 -5.13
CA VAL A 28 10.29 51.75 -6.55
C VAL A 28 10.13 53.27 -6.72
N GLU A 29 11.04 53.85 -7.47
CA GLU A 29 10.98 55.29 -7.79
C GLU A 29 9.87 55.56 -8.84
N PRO A 30 9.36 56.78 -8.96
CA PRO A 30 8.38 57.16 -9.96
C PRO A 30 8.84 56.82 -11.38
N ASN A 31 8.00 56.13 -12.15
CA ASN A 31 8.27 55.62 -13.51
C ASN A 31 9.38 54.57 -13.63
N GLU A 32 9.79 53.96 -12.52
CA GLU A 32 10.71 52.83 -12.52
C GLU A 32 9.99 51.50 -12.30
N THR A 33 10.71 50.42 -12.56
CA THR A 33 10.21 49.04 -12.40
C THR A 33 11.19 48.24 -11.54
N ALA A 34 10.70 47.58 -10.50
CA ALA A 34 11.46 46.62 -9.74
C ALA A 34 11.05 45.21 -10.10
N ASN A 35 12.00 44.35 -10.39
CA ASN A 35 11.77 42.92 -10.64
C ASN A 35 11.92 42.16 -9.34
N ILE A 36 10.87 41.42 -9.01
CA ILE A 36 10.80 40.58 -7.81
C ILE A 36 10.55 39.12 -8.24
N THR A 37 11.42 38.23 -7.79
CA THR A 37 11.21 36.78 -7.93
C THR A 37 10.43 36.31 -6.74
N VAL A 38 9.38 35.52 -7.00
CA VAL A 38 8.54 34.89 -5.97
C VAL A 38 8.80 33.38 -6.01
N ASP A 39 9.44 32.86 -4.97
CA ASP A 39 9.61 31.43 -4.77
C ASP A 39 8.46 30.90 -3.94
N VAL A 40 7.75 29.94 -4.49
CA VAL A 40 6.61 29.30 -3.84
C VAL A 40 6.93 27.81 -3.61
N THR A 41 6.87 27.37 -2.35
CA THR A 41 7.10 25.97 -1.98
C THR A 41 5.83 25.41 -1.34
N PRO A 42 5.24 24.35 -1.93
CA PRO A 42 4.06 23.70 -1.35
C PRO A 42 4.43 22.85 -0.12
N PRO A 43 3.46 22.49 0.73
CA PRO A 43 3.62 21.47 1.76
C PRO A 43 3.98 20.09 1.15
N GLU A 44 4.70 19.24 1.91
CA GLU A 44 5.16 17.92 1.41
C GLU A 44 4.03 16.98 0.99
N ASN A 45 2.87 17.03 1.67
CA ASN A 45 1.73 16.13 1.43
C ASN A 45 0.51 16.90 0.90
N ILE A 46 0.73 17.80 -0.06
CA ILE A 46 -0.38 18.53 -0.66
C ILE A 46 -1.10 17.65 -1.68
N ALA A 47 -2.44 17.67 -1.66
CA ALA A 47 -3.25 16.98 -2.66
C ALA A 47 -3.05 17.61 -4.06
N GLU A 48 -3.32 16.85 -5.11
CA GLU A 48 -3.39 17.39 -6.46
C GLU A 48 -4.48 18.47 -6.56
N GLY A 49 -4.22 19.50 -7.36
CA GLY A 49 -5.17 20.60 -7.54
C GLY A 49 -4.53 21.90 -7.98
N THR A 50 -5.38 22.89 -8.17
CA THR A 50 -4.96 24.26 -8.48
C THR A 50 -5.16 25.15 -7.26
N TYR A 51 -4.08 25.75 -6.79
CA TYR A 51 -4.07 26.58 -5.59
C TYR A 51 -3.82 28.03 -5.98
N LYS A 52 -4.66 28.93 -5.45
CA LYS A 52 -4.54 30.36 -5.67
C LYS A 52 -3.71 30.99 -4.57
N ILE A 53 -2.72 31.77 -4.97
CA ILE A 53 -1.76 32.43 -4.08
C ILE A 53 -1.80 33.93 -4.33
N PRO A 54 -2.63 34.70 -3.61
CA PRO A 54 -2.66 36.14 -3.71
C PRO A 54 -1.36 36.74 -3.16
N ILE A 55 -0.68 37.51 -4.01
CA ILE A 55 0.49 38.31 -3.66
C ILE A 55 0.03 39.75 -3.48
N VAL A 56 0.39 40.34 -2.38
CA VAL A 56 -0.04 41.71 -2.03
C VAL A 56 1.17 42.58 -1.84
N ALA A 57 1.15 43.74 -2.50
CA ALA A 57 2.10 44.82 -2.30
C ALA A 57 1.39 46.06 -1.72
N GLU A 58 1.82 46.51 -0.55
CA GLU A 58 1.17 47.60 0.20
C GLU A 58 2.15 48.78 0.41
N SER A 59 1.65 50.00 0.18
CA SER A 59 2.36 51.22 0.49
C SER A 59 1.37 52.27 0.96
N GLY A 60 1.39 52.60 2.25
CA GLY A 60 0.46 53.54 2.85
C GLY A 60 -0.98 53.11 2.65
N ASN A 61 -1.75 53.89 1.89
CA ASN A 61 -3.16 53.56 1.59
C ASN A 61 -3.36 52.89 0.23
N THR A 62 -2.29 52.51 -0.46
CA THR A 62 -2.34 51.89 -1.76
C THR A 62 -1.99 50.40 -1.64
N THR A 63 -2.86 49.54 -2.17
CA THR A 63 -2.68 48.10 -2.20
C THR A 63 -2.81 47.61 -3.65
N ALA A 64 -1.86 46.79 -4.07
CA ALA A 64 -1.94 46.06 -5.35
C ALA A 64 -1.90 44.56 -5.05
N THR A 65 -2.78 43.80 -5.73
CA THR A 65 -2.86 42.35 -5.56
C THR A 65 -2.68 41.67 -6.90
N LEU A 66 -1.87 40.62 -6.91
CA LEU A 66 -1.67 39.71 -8.02
C LEU A 66 -2.00 38.29 -7.57
N GLU A 67 -2.86 37.59 -8.28
CA GLU A 67 -3.17 36.18 -8.00
C GLU A 67 -2.27 35.29 -8.84
N LEU A 68 -1.47 34.44 -8.18
CA LEU A 68 -0.72 33.36 -8.82
C LEU A 68 -1.50 32.07 -8.70
N GLU A 69 -1.38 31.21 -9.70
CA GLU A 69 -1.89 29.85 -9.69
C GLU A 69 -0.75 28.85 -9.60
N ALA A 70 -0.75 28.01 -8.56
CA ALA A 70 0.14 26.86 -8.43
C ALA A 70 -0.65 25.59 -8.78
N VAL A 71 -0.25 24.92 -9.86
CA VAL A 71 -0.86 23.64 -10.25
C VAL A 71 -0.01 22.51 -9.68
N ILE A 72 -0.58 21.79 -8.74
CA ILE A 72 0.04 20.60 -8.15
C ILE A 72 -0.44 19.37 -8.90
N THR A 73 0.48 18.66 -9.52
CA THR A 73 0.23 17.36 -10.13
C THR A 73 0.47 16.28 -9.09
N GLY A 74 -0.50 15.42 -8.88
CA GLY A 74 -0.38 14.33 -7.92
C GLY A 74 0.65 13.28 -8.35
N SER A 75 1.21 12.58 -7.38
CA SER A 75 2.00 11.38 -7.60
C SER A 75 1.14 10.14 -7.36
N TYR A 76 1.23 9.17 -8.26
CA TYR A 76 0.59 7.88 -8.10
C TYR A 76 1.58 6.91 -7.47
N ASP A 77 1.22 6.36 -6.32
CA ASP A 77 1.99 5.29 -5.68
C ASP A 77 1.07 4.34 -4.92
N LEU A 78 1.41 3.05 -4.96
CA LEU A 78 0.58 1.98 -4.45
C LEU A 78 1.45 0.99 -3.69
N GLU A 79 1.01 0.60 -2.50
CA GLU A 79 1.63 -0.42 -1.68
C GLU A 79 0.64 -1.57 -1.46
N LEU A 80 1.14 -2.81 -1.58
CA LEU A 80 0.40 -4.03 -1.26
C LEU A 80 1.17 -4.80 -0.18
N THR A 81 0.55 -5.00 0.97
CA THR A 81 1.15 -5.66 2.12
C THR A 81 0.11 -6.44 2.93
N THR A 82 0.43 -6.82 4.17
CA THR A 82 -0.49 -7.41 5.15
C THR A 82 -0.60 -6.49 6.37
N PRO A 83 -1.63 -6.64 7.22
CA PRO A 83 -1.82 -5.78 8.40
C PRO A 83 -0.62 -5.76 9.35
N ASP A 84 0.11 -6.87 9.45
CA ASP A 84 1.28 -7.05 10.32
C ASP A 84 2.62 -7.02 9.56
N GLY A 85 2.59 -6.82 8.23
CA GLY A 85 3.75 -6.87 7.36
C GLY A 85 4.33 -8.28 7.15
N ASN A 86 3.70 -9.33 7.71
CA ASN A 86 4.16 -10.70 7.58
C ASN A 86 3.61 -11.36 6.33
N LEU A 87 4.46 -11.59 5.36
CA LEU A 87 4.14 -12.22 4.08
C LEU A 87 4.33 -13.75 4.10
N SER A 88 3.91 -14.41 5.19
CA SER A 88 3.98 -15.85 5.29
C SER A 88 2.91 -16.43 6.21
N THR A 89 2.42 -17.63 5.89
CA THR A 89 1.51 -18.40 6.76
C THR A 89 1.59 -19.89 6.50
N ASP A 90 1.10 -20.67 7.45
CA ASP A 90 0.93 -22.12 7.29
C ASP A 90 -0.43 -22.44 6.66
N ILE A 91 -0.45 -23.43 5.78
CA ILE A 91 -1.66 -23.97 5.16
C ILE A 91 -1.59 -25.50 5.14
N THR A 92 -2.73 -26.15 5.19
CA THR A 92 -2.81 -27.61 5.05
C THR A 92 -3.25 -27.99 3.64
N ALA A 93 -2.66 -29.02 3.04
CA ALA A 93 -3.05 -29.52 1.72
C ALA A 93 -4.57 -29.76 1.63
N GLY A 94 -5.19 -29.26 0.56
CA GLY A 94 -6.64 -29.35 0.31
C GLY A 94 -7.53 -28.50 1.21
N ARG A 95 -6.96 -27.62 2.03
CA ARG A 95 -7.69 -26.68 2.91
C ARG A 95 -7.59 -25.26 2.42
N ASP A 96 -8.55 -24.47 2.88
CA ASP A 96 -8.60 -23.03 2.63
C ASP A 96 -7.88 -22.26 3.76
N LYS A 97 -7.28 -21.14 3.39
CA LYS A 97 -6.71 -20.16 4.33
C LYS A 97 -7.07 -18.77 3.87
N ASN A 98 -7.58 -17.96 4.79
CA ASN A 98 -7.79 -16.54 4.52
C ASN A 98 -6.48 -15.77 4.81
N VAL A 99 -6.08 -14.96 3.84
CA VAL A 99 -4.97 -14.01 3.90
C VAL A 99 -5.58 -12.63 3.81
N GLU A 100 -5.26 -11.77 4.76
CA GLU A 100 -5.67 -10.37 4.70
C GLU A 100 -4.58 -9.57 4.00
N LEU A 101 -4.95 -8.86 2.95
CA LEU A 101 -4.09 -7.96 2.20
C LEU A 101 -4.52 -6.52 2.46
N VAL A 102 -3.56 -5.63 2.60
CA VAL A 102 -3.77 -4.20 2.74
C VAL A 102 -3.26 -3.52 1.49
N VAL A 103 -4.15 -2.88 0.77
CA VAL A 103 -3.86 -2.02 -0.37
C VAL A 103 -3.82 -0.60 0.14
N ARG A 104 -2.70 0.11 -0.05
CA ARG A 104 -2.51 1.46 0.47
C ARG A 104 -2.09 2.41 -0.64
N ASN A 105 -2.74 3.55 -0.70
CA ASN A 105 -2.32 4.66 -1.55
C ASN A 105 -1.25 5.48 -0.81
N THR A 106 0.00 5.35 -1.24
CA THR A 106 1.14 6.08 -0.69
C THR A 106 1.50 7.32 -1.52
N GLY A 107 0.75 7.54 -2.61
CA GLY A 107 0.85 8.72 -3.45
C GLY A 107 0.05 9.91 -2.91
N THR A 108 0.05 10.99 -3.68
CA THR A 108 -0.71 12.22 -3.40
C THR A 108 -1.90 12.43 -4.34
N ALA A 109 -2.04 11.57 -5.35
CA ALA A 109 -3.21 11.50 -6.23
C ALA A 109 -4.14 10.36 -5.82
N LYS A 110 -5.44 10.54 -6.06
CA LYS A 110 -6.45 9.49 -5.88
C LYS A 110 -6.23 8.36 -6.88
N LEU A 111 -6.26 7.12 -6.41
CA LEU A 111 -6.23 5.92 -7.25
C LEU A 111 -7.66 5.46 -7.54
N THR A 112 -7.90 5.03 -8.78
CA THR A 112 -9.20 4.50 -9.23
C THR A 112 -9.03 3.13 -9.88
N ASP A 113 -10.09 2.33 -9.86
CA ASP A 113 -10.17 1.02 -10.52
C ASP A 113 -9.00 0.10 -10.20
N ILE A 114 -8.64 0.00 -8.91
CA ILE A 114 -7.54 -0.86 -8.48
C ILE A 114 -7.98 -2.32 -8.61
N SER A 115 -7.42 -3.05 -9.56
CA SER A 115 -7.72 -4.46 -9.78
C SER A 115 -6.74 -5.36 -9.03
N LEU A 116 -7.27 -6.41 -8.40
CA LEU A 116 -6.51 -7.40 -7.64
C LEU A 116 -6.39 -8.70 -8.43
N LYS A 117 -5.18 -9.26 -8.45
CA LYS A 117 -4.89 -10.55 -9.09
C LYS A 117 -3.99 -11.38 -8.20
N ALA A 118 -4.04 -12.69 -8.40
CA ALA A 118 -3.13 -13.63 -7.77
C ALA A 118 -2.53 -14.57 -8.79
N THR A 119 -1.25 -14.86 -8.63
CA THR A 119 -0.55 -15.92 -9.35
C THR A 119 -0.14 -16.97 -8.33
N THR A 120 -0.62 -18.19 -8.52
CA THR A 120 -0.46 -19.30 -7.58
C THR A 120 0.24 -20.49 -8.24
N PRO A 121 0.78 -21.44 -7.45
CA PRO A 121 1.24 -22.72 -7.97
C PRO A 121 0.12 -23.49 -8.70
N PRO A 122 0.46 -24.45 -9.54
CA PRO A 122 -0.54 -25.28 -10.22
C PRO A 122 -1.54 -25.94 -9.26
N GLU A 123 -2.80 -26.02 -9.67
CA GLU A 123 -3.92 -26.59 -8.89
C GLU A 123 -4.28 -25.84 -7.59
N TRP A 124 -3.71 -24.64 -7.34
CA TRP A 124 -4.13 -23.77 -6.26
C TRP A 124 -5.12 -22.73 -6.77
N GLU A 125 -6.05 -22.36 -5.92
CA GLU A 125 -7.11 -21.38 -6.24
C GLU A 125 -7.03 -20.21 -5.27
N VAL A 126 -7.36 -19.01 -5.76
CA VAL A 126 -7.53 -17.80 -4.93
C VAL A 126 -8.82 -17.11 -5.31
N GLU A 127 -9.61 -16.79 -4.32
CA GLU A 127 -10.82 -15.98 -4.43
C GLU A 127 -10.64 -14.73 -3.57
N PHE A 128 -10.90 -13.56 -4.14
CA PHE A 128 -10.93 -12.30 -3.41
C PHE A 128 -12.36 -11.97 -2.98
N ASP A 129 -12.54 -11.41 -1.80
CA ASP A 129 -13.84 -10.87 -1.37
C ASP A 129 -14.21 -9.61 -2.18
N LYS A 130 -13.19 -8.90 -2.70
CA LYS A 130 -13.30 -7.77 -3.62
C LYS A 130 -12.22 -7.92 -4.69
N GLU A 131 -12.60 -8.07 -5.93
CA GLU A 131 -11.64 -8.15 -7.06
C GLU A 131 -11.18 -6.77 -7.53
N THR A 132 -11.97 -5.73 -7.20
CA THR A 132 -11.68 -4.34 -7.57
C THR A 132 -12.01 -3.41 -6.41
N ILE A 133 -11.15 -2.42 -6.18
CA ILE A 133 -11.38 -1.28 -5.29
C ILE A 133 -11.69 -0.08 -6.20
N PRO A 134 -12.91 0.50 -6.17
CA PRO A 134 -13.30 1.55 -7.10
C PRO A 134 -12.46 2.80 -6.98
N GLU A 135 -12.16 3.22 -5.75
CA GLU A 135 -11.37 4.42 -5.46
C GLU A 135 -10.64 4.29 -4.14
N LEU A 136 -9.47 4.91 -4.05
CA LEU A 136 -8.66 4.98 -2.83
C LEU A 136 -7.98 6.35 -2.74
N GLU A 137 -8.42 7.16 -1.80
CA GLU A 137 -7.89 8.51 -1.56
C GLU A 137 -6.43 8.45 -1.06
N PRO A 138 -5.64 9.51 -1.28
CA PRO A 138 -4.28 9.63 -0.78
C PRO A 138 -4.16 9.34 0.72
N GLY A 139 -3.19 8.53 1.10
CA GLY A 139 -2.92 8.14 2.49
C GLY A 139 -3.88 7.12 3.07
N ASN A 140 -4.95 6.76 2.37
CA ASN A 140 -5.91 5.74 2.81
C ASN A 140 -5.46 4.34 2.45
N SER A 141 -6.06 3.37 3.14
CA SER A 141 -5.85 1.93 2.89
C SER A 141 -7.17 1.18 2.92
N GLU A 142 -7.25 0.13 2.11
CA GLU A 142 -8.38 -0.80 2.06
C GLU A 142 -7.88 -2.22 2.32
N THR A 143 -8.62 -2.95 3.17
CA THR A 143 -8.29 -4.36 3.46
C THR A 143 -9.14 -5.27 2.59
N VAL A 144 -8.48 -6.22 1.93
CA VAL A 144 -9.09 -7.22 1.06
C VAL A 144 -8.72 -8.60 1.57
N LYS A 145 -9.70 -9.51 1.58
CA LYS A 145 -9.48 -10.90 1.98
C LYS A 145 -9.31 -11.77 0.76
N ALA A 146 -8.14 -12.42 0.69
CA ALA A 146 -7.84 -13.45 -0.29
C ALA A 146 -8.00 -14.83 0.36
N LYS A 147 -8.96 -15.60 -0.13
CA LYS A 147 -9.16 -16.98 0.28
C LYS A 147 -8.30 -17.87 -0.60
N VAL A 148 -7.20 -18.36 -0.07
CA VAL A 148 -6.25 -19.24 -0.75
C VAL A 148 -6.61 -20.68 -0.45
N LYS A 149 -6.78 -21.49 -1.48
CA LYS A 149 -7.05 -22.94 -1.39
C LYS A 149 -5.86 -23.72 -1.94
N ALA A 150 -5.21 -24.48 -1.06
CA ALA A 150 -4.09 -25.32 -1.46
C ALA A 150 -4.58 -26.56 -2.23
N SER A 151 -3.79 -27.00 -3.24
CA SER A 151 -4.03 -28.26 -3.91
C SER A 151 -4.12 -29.41 -2.90
N LYS A 152 -5.03 -30.36 -3.14
CA LYS A 152 -5.13 -31.60 -2.35
C LYS A 152 -3.89 -32.48 -2.45
N ASN A 153 -3.15 -32.33 -3.56
CA ASN A 153 -1.94 -33.06 -3.87
C ASN A 153 -0.66 -32.33 -3.44
N ALA A 154 -0.80 -31.16 -2.77
CA ALA A 154 0.36 -30.39 -2.33
C ALA A 154 1.18 -31.17 -1.32
N ILE A 155 2.49 -31.32 -1.61
CA ILE A 155 3.45 -31.98 -0.74
C ILE A 155 3.87 -30.98 0.34
N ALA A 156 4.24 -31.46 1.55
CA ALA A 156 4.77 -30.58 2.60
C ALA A 156 6.01 -29.85 2.10
N GLY A 157 6.03 -28.55 2.29
CA GLY A 157 7.08 -27.65 1.80
C GLY A 157 6.60 -26.22 1.65
N ASP A 158 7.48 -25.34 1.19
CA ASP A 158 7.20 -23.94 0.99
C ASP A 158 6.78 -23.68 -0.46
N TYR A 159 5.68 -22.98 -0.61
CA TYR A 159 5.11 -22.52 -1.87
C TYR A 159 5.02 -21.00 -1.87
N VAL A 160 4.96 -20.43 -3.05
CA VAL A 160 4.86 -18.97 -3.23
C VAL A 160 3.60 -18.65 -4.01
N ALA A 161 2.82 -17.72 -3.48
CA ALA A 161 1.75 -17.05 -4.19
C ALA A 161 2.13 -15.56 -4.33
N SER A 162 1.96 -14.99 -5.52
CA SER A 162 2.16 -13.56 -5.75
C SER A 162 0.79 -12.89 -5.89
N PHE A 163 0.57 -11.88 -5.07
CA PHE A 163 -0.61 -11.01 -5.17
C PHE A 163 -0.18 -9.71 -5.83
N SER A 164 -1.00 -9.18 -6.71
CA SER A 164 -0.78 -7.90 -7.35
C SER A 164 -2.00 -7.01 -7.24
N ALA A 165 -1.77 -5.74 -7.00
CA ALA A 165 -2.76 -4.67 -7.10
C ALA A 165 -2.31 -3.72 -8.20
N SER A 166 -3.18 -3.39 -9.16
CA SER A 166 -2.80 -2.57 -10.31
C SER A 166 -3.90 -1.58 -10.70
N THR A 167 -3.46 -0.37 -11.05
CA THR A 167 -4.26 0.68 -11.70
C THR A 167 -3.71 0.92 -13.11
N ALA A 168 -4.24 1.92 -13.82
CA ALA A 168 -3.69 2.36 -15.09
C ALA A 168 -2.28 2.97 -14.94
N GLU A 169 -1.98 3.60 -13.80
CA GLU A 169 -0.77 4.39 -13.56
C GLU A 169 0.29 3.60 -12.77
N LYS A 170 -0.12 2.69 -11.88
CA LYS A 170 0.79 2.04 -10.95
C LYS A 170 0.39 0.59 -10.64
N SER A 171 1.38 -0.22 -10.29
CA SER A 171 1.17 -1.58 -9.76
C SER A 171 2.05 -1.83 -8.54
N ALA A 172 1.56 -2.67 -7.64
CA ALA A 172 2.28 -3.17 -6.48
C ALA A 172 2.10 -4.68 -6.35
N ASP A 173 3.17 -5.37 -5.99
CA ASP A 173 3.19 -6.82 -5.86
C ASP A 173 3.62 -7.23 -4.44
N ALA A 174 2.98 -8.27 -3.91
CA ALA A 174 3.35 -8.90 -2.65
C ALA A 174 3.57 -10.39 -2.86
N THR A 175 4.79 -10.84 -2.58
CA THR A 175 5.16 -12.25 -2.64
C THR A 175 4.91 -12.90 -1.30
N TYR A 176 3.97 -13.85 -1.25
CA TYR A 176 3.50 -14.48 -0.02
C TYR A 176 3.97 -15.95 0.04
N ARG A 177 4.62 -16.33 1.13
CA ARG A 177 5.08 -17.70 1.36
C ARG A 177 4.01 -18.51 2.11
N LEU A 178 3.66 -19.66 1.56
CA LEU A 178 2.68 -20.60 2.09
C LEU A 178 3.37 -21.92 2.44
N SER A 179 3.57 -22.17 3.73
CA SER A 179 4.19 -23.41 4.20
C SER A 179 3.13 -24.50 4.35
N VAL A 180 3.14 -25.47 3.43
CA VAL A 180 2.22 -26.62 3.48
C VAL A 180 2.66 -27.59 4.54
N LYS A 181 1.77 -27.85 5.51
CA LYS A 181 1.97 -28.86 6.56
C LYS A 181 1.13 -30.09 6.27
N THR A 182 1.67 -31.27 6.59
CA THR A 182 0.92 -32.53 6.52
C THR A 182 -0.16 -32.56 7.59
N SER A 183 -1.32 -33.14 7.26
CA SER A 183 -2.38 -33.36 8.24
C SER A 183 -1.92 -34.34 9.31
N THR A 184 -2.00 -33.93 10.56
CA THR A 184 -1.67 -34.75 11.74
C THR A 184 -2.53 -36.04 11.83
N LEU A 185 -3.69 -36.04 11.13
CA LEU A 185 -4.59 -37.18 11.09
C LEU A 185 -3.93 -38.47 10.54
N TRP A 186 -3.08 -38.34 9.52
CA TRP A 186 -2.35 -39.51 8.98
C TRP A 186 -1.35 -40.10 9.97
N GLY A 187 -0.72 -39.26 10.80
CA GLY A 187 0.15 -39.70 11.90
C GLY A 187 -0.63 -40.50 12.95
N VAL A 188 -1.83 -40.07 13.33
CA VAL A 188 -2.71 -40.76 14.26
C VAL A 188 -3.16 -42.11 13.69
N VAL A 189 -3.57 -42.16 12.41
CA VAL A 189 -3.95 -43.41 11.73
C VAL A 189 -2.78 -44.38 11.70
N ALA A 190 -1.57 -43.92 11.40
CA ALA A 190 -0.38 -44.79 11.40
C ALA A 190 -0.10 -45.38 12.80
N VAL A 191 -0.26 -44.61 13.87
CA VAL A 191 -0.11 -45.11 15.26
C VAL A 191 -1.16 -46.19 15.54
N PHE A 192 -2.42 -46.02 15.17
CA PHE A 192 -3.46 -47.03 15.35
C PHE A 192 -3.17 -48.31 14.59
N ILE A 193 -2.66 -48.22 13.35
CA ILE A 193 -2.25 -49.39 12.57
C ILE A 193 -1.13 -50.15 13.28
N ILE A 194 -0.09 -49.42 13.73
CA ILE A 194 1.04 -50.04 14.44
C ILE A 194 0.58 -50.75 15.71
N VAL A 195 -0.25 -50.08 16.54
CA VAL A 195 -0.80 -50.64 17.75
C VAL A 195 -1.66 -51.88 17.45
N GLY A 196 -2.47 -51.83 16.39
CA GLY A 196 -3.28 -52.96 15.94
C GLY A 196 -2.43 -54.18 15.52
N VAL A 197 -1.36 -53.93 14.75
CA VAL A 197 -0.42 -54.98 14.32
C VAL A 197 0.29 -55.58 15.54
N VAL A 198 0.79 -54.80 16.46
CA VAL A 198 1.48 -55.26 17.68
C VAL A 198 0.53 -56.09 18.55
N ALA A 199 -0.70 -55.61 18.77
CA ALA A 199 -1.72 -56.32 19.53
C ALA A 199 -2.11 -57.63 18.84
N GLY A 200 -2.25 -57.64 17.51
CA GLY A 200 -2.50 -58.85 16.74
C GLY A 200 -1.39 -59.89 16.85
N LEU A 201 -0.13 -59.46 16.71
CA LEU A 201 1.05 -60.32 16.91
C LEU A 201 1.09 -60.88 18.33
N TYR A 202 0.88 -60.04 19.35
CA TYR A 202 0.83 -60.48 20.74
C TYR A 202 -0.27 -61.52 20.96
N TYR A 203 -1.47 -61.32 20.39
CA TYR A 203 -2.55 -62.26 20.49
C TYR A 203 -2.22 -63.61 19.83
N ILE A 204 -1.60 -63.59 18.66
CA ILE A 204 -1.18 -64.81 17.95
C ILE A 204 -0.11 -65.57 18.74
N VAL A 205 0.93 -64.88 19.21
CA VAL A 205 2.00 -65.49 20.03
C VAL A 205 1.44 -66.09 21.33
N ARG A 206 0.52 -65.39 21.99
CA ARG A 206 -0.13 -65.90 23.24
C ARG A 206 -1.01 -67.11 22.99
N LYS A 207 -1.70 -67.14 21.83
CA LYS A 207 -2.66 -68.24 21.47
C LYS A 207 -1.94 -69.47 20.92
N TYR A 208 -0.93 -69.27 20.08
CA TYR A 208 -0.27 -70.36 19.35
C TYR A 208 1.20 -70.60 19.75
N GLY A 209 1.83 -69.69 20.51
CA GLY A 209 3.23 -69.77 20.92
C GLY A 209 3.54 -70.66 22.12
N ARG A 210 2.58 -71.45 22.64
CA ARG A 210 2.77 -72.42 23.68
C ARG A 210 2.98 -73.79 23.07
N ARG A 211 4.21 -74.15 22.79
CA ARG A 211 4.75 -75.48 22.74
C ARG A 211 6.02 -75.53 23.60
#